data_d763bb7ef15c53aa60c7675876788a09
#
_entry.id   d763bb7ef15c53aa60c7675876788a09
#
_cell.length_a   1.000
_cell.length_b   1.000
_cell.length_c   1.000
_cell.angle_alpha   90.00
_cell.angle_beta   90.00
_cell.angle_gamma   90.00
#
_symmetry.space_group_name_H-M   'P 1'
#
loop_
_entity.id
_entity.type
_entity.pdbx_description
1 polymer ?
#
loop_
_entity_poly.entity_id
_entity_poly.type
_entity_poly.pdbx_seq_one_letter_code
_entity_poly.pdbx_strand_id
1 'polypeptide(L)'
;WSNYMFGQINSLSDAERAWLQQISKSIRDAQVNLSANEIDKPQSLLVFLCSGLSNLPPSLYLNNPLFAEINIDLPNLHERERAISALKMAFQVQEDLLPQSQAMTDFVTLTDGFTVRDIYHLARLSRQQKETLNLQNLVSLYRFGKRQSPWEQLNHSKLKGTKETLKLRV
;
A
#
# COMPACT_ATOMS: atom_id res chain seq x y z
N TRP A 1 -13.06 3.79 -3.47
CA TRP A 1 -13.85 4.79 -4.20
C TRP A 1 -14.81 5.53 -3.28
N SER A 2 -15.09 5.02 -2.09
CA SER A 2 -15.90 5.71 -1.07
C SER A 2 -15.29 7.05 -0.63
N ASN A 3 -13.99 7.27 -0.84
CA ASN A 3 -13.31 8.54 -0.57
C ASN A 3 -13.90 9.74 -1.34
N TYR A 4 -14.57 9.47 -2.46
CA TYR A 4 -15.15 10.51 -3.32
C TYR A 4 -16.67 10.59 -3.20
N MET A 5 -17.25 9.78 -2.30
CA MET A 5 -18.70 9.75 -2.11
C MET A 5 -19.18 10.96 -1.32
N PHE A 6 -18.35 11.44 -0.40
CA PHE A 6 -18.62 12.62 0.43
C PHE A 6 -17.48 13.62 0.24
N GLY A 7 -17.80 14.87 -0.04
CA GLY A 7 -16.81 15.92 -0.28
C GLY A 7 -16.20 16.43 1.04
N GLN A 8 -16.93 17.25 1.75
CA GLN A 8 -16.52 17.77 3.06
C GLN A 8 -17.38 17.16 4.16
N ILE A 9 -16.82 16.28 4.97
CA ILE A 9 -17.57 15.55 6.01
C ILE A 9 -18.24 16.47 7.03
N ASN A 10 -17.64 17.61 7.29
CA ASN A 10 -18.20 18.60 8.22
C ASN A 10 -19.24 19.55 7.57
N SER A 11 -19.38 19.50 6.23
CA SER A 11 -20.30 20.36 5.48
C SER A 11 -20.90 19.59 4.30
N LEU A 12 -21.73 18.59 4.62
CA LEU A 12 -22.40 17.78 3.60
C LEU A 12 -23.44 18.62 2.85
N SER A 13 -23.43 18.50 1.53
CA SER A 13 -24.49 19.02 0.67
C SER A 13 -25.82 18.31 0.93
N ASP A 14 -26.93 18.87 0.45
CA ASP A 14 -28.27 18.27 0.61
C ASP A 14 -28.36 16.90 -0.10
N ALA A 15 -27.68 16.74 -1.25
CA ALA A 15 -27.61 15.47 -1.96
C ALA A 15 -26.83 14.40 -1.14
N GLU A 16 -25.71 14.78 -0.54
CA GLU A 16 -24.92 13.87 0.31
C GLU A 16 -25.69 13.49 1.58
N ARG A 17 -26.44 14.42 2.17
CA ARG A 17 -27.33 14.11 3.31
C ARG A 17 -28.44 13.14 2.92
N ALA A 18 -29.04 13.33 1.73
CA ALA A 18 -30.06 12.42 1.22
C ALA A 18 -29.50 11.01 1.00
N TRP A 19 -28.29 10.88 0.41
CA TRP A 19 -27.61 9.59 0.27
C TRP A 19 -27.30 8.93 1.62
N LEU A 20 -26.82 9.71 2.58
CA LEU A 20 -26.51 9.21 3.92
C LEU A 20 -27.79 8.68 4.60
N GLN A 21 -28.91 9.37 4.46
CA GLN A 21 -30.21 8.89 4.97
C GLN A 21 -30.67 7.63 4.28
N GLN A 22 -30.53 7.53 2.95
CA GLN A 22 -30.86 6.31 2.20
C GLN A 22 -29.99 5.12 2.62
N ILE A 23 -28.69 5.31 2.77
CA ILE A 23 -27.75 4.29 3.25
C ILE A 23 -28.16 3.82 4.65
N SER A 24 -28.39 4.77 5.56
CA SER A 24 -28.77 4.45 6.95
C SER A 24 -30.13 3.74 7.03
N LYS A 25 -31.06 4.09 6.15
CA LYS A 25 -32.34 3.41 6.04
C LYS A 25 -32.17 1.98 5.51
N SER A 26 -31.40 1.82 4.42
CA SER A 26 -31.14 0.50 3.83
C SER A 26 -30.47 -0.46 4.81
N ILE A 27 -29.54 0.02 5.63
CA ILE A 27 -28.90 -0.79 6.67
C ILE A 27 -29.94 -1.25 7.73
N ARG A 28 -30.84 -0.36 8.14
CA ARG A 28 -31.88 -0.69 9.12
C ARG A 28 -32.95 -1.64 8.55
N ASP A 29 -33.41 -1.36 7.34
CA ASP A 29 -34.46 -2.15 6.69
C ASP A 29 -33.98 -3.57 6.35
N ALA A 30 -32.69 -3.74 6.06
CA ALA A 30 -32.09 -5.06 5.81
C ALA A 30 -32.15 -6.00 7.03
N GLN A 31 -32.32 -5.47 8.24
CA GLN A 31 -32.41 -6.27 9.48
C GLN A 31 -33.80 -6.74 9.81
N VAL A 32 -34.85 -6.10 9.29
CA VAL A 32 -36.22 -6.33 9.68
C VAL A 32 -36.81 -7.60 9.06
N ASN A 33 -36.22 -8.15 8.03
CA ASN A 33 -36.75 -9.29 7.27
C ASN A 33 -36.23 -10.66 7.75
N LEU A 34 -35.80 -10.76 9.01
CA LEU A 34 -35.29 -12.01 9.58
C LEU A 34 -36.44 -12.85 10.16
N SER A 35 -36.68 -14.02 9.58
CA SER A 35 -37.39 -15.07 10.27
C SER A 35 -36.54 -15.64 11.41
N ALA A 36 -37.17 -16.09 12.50
CA ALA A 36 -36.46 -16.64 13.65
C ALA A 36 -35.49 -17.79 13.31
N ASN A 37 -35.72 -18.47 12.19
CA ASN A 37 -34.88 -19.58 11.69
C ASN A 37 -33.67 -19.12 10.81
N GLU A 38 -33.49 -17.83 10.61
CA GLU A 38 -32.48 -17.27 9.70
C GLU A 38 -31.45 -16.37 10.41
N ILE A 39 -31.45 -16.38 11.75
CA ILE A 39 -30.57 -15.57 12.59
C ILE A 39 -29.07 -15.84 12.26
N ASP A 40 -28.75 -17.10 11.91
CA ASP A 40 -27.38 -17.52 11.59
C ASP A 40 -26.99 -17.36 10.11
N LYS A 41 -27.91 -16.92 9.26
CA LYS A 41 -27.60 -16.73 7.84
C LYS A 41 -26.90 -15.37 7.61
N PRO A 42 -25.86 -15.34 6.76
CA PRO A 42 -25.21 -14.08 6.38
C PRO A 42 -26.23 -13.16 5.72
N GLN A 43 -26.33 -11.95 6.25
CA GLN A 43 -27.24 -10.92 5.79
C GLN A 43 -26.55 -10.03 4.75
N SER A 44 -27.31 -9.09 4.20
CA SER A 44 -26.75 -8.08 3.31
C SER A 44 -25.64 -7.30 4.02
N LEU A 45 -24.49 -7.19 3.38
CA LEU A 45 -23.34 -6.48 3.88
C LEU A 45 -23.08 -5.24 2.99
N LEU A 46 -22.94 -4.08 3.61
CA LEU A 46 -22.48 -2.88 2.93
C LEU A 46 -21.00 -2.65 3.26
N VAL A 47 -20.14 -2.61 2.24
CA VAL A 47 -18.72 -2.45 2.38
C VAL A 47 -18.29 -1.10 1.84
N PHE A 48 -17.65 -0.29 2.68
CA PHE A 48 -16.99 0.95 2.28
C PHE A 48 -15.49 0.71 2.11
N LEU A 49 -14.97 1.00 0.93
CA LEU A 49 -13.53 1.00 0.66
C LEU A 49 -13.01 2.43 0.73
N CYS A 50 -12.29 2.75 1.78
CA CYS A 50 -11.75 4.10 2.00
C CYS A 50 -10.29 4.04 2.48
N SER A 51 -9.57 5.13 2.31
CA SER A 51 -8.18 5.25 2.78
C SER A 51 -8.09 5.54 4.27
N GLY A 52 -9.21 5.83 4.94
CA GLY A 52 -9.33 6.01 6.37
C GLY A 52 -10.75 6.38 6.77
N LEU A 53 -11.11 6.16 8.02
CA LEU A 53 -12.43 6.48 8.58
C LEU A 53 -12.78 7.96 8.45
N SER A 54 -11.78 8.84 8.45
CA SER A 54 -11.97 10.28 8.26
C SER A 54 -12.65 10.65 6.93
N ASN A 55 -12.71 9.74 5.97
CA ASN A 55 -13.37 9.94 4.69
C ASN A 55 -14.85 9.53 4.70
N LEU A 56 -15.36 9.06 5.83
CA LEU A 56 -16.76 8.70 6.03
C LEU A 56 -17.42 9.62 7.07
N PRO A 57 -18.70 9.96 6.88
CA PRO A 57 -19.44 10.71 7.89
C PRO A 57 -19.46 9.96 9.23
N PRO A 58 -19.16 10.62 10.35
CA PRO A 58 -19.14 9.99 11.68
C PRO A 58 -20.42 9.26 12.06
N SER A 59 -21.57 9.71 11.54
CA SER A 59 -22.88 9.07 11.78
C SER A 59 -23.00 7.64 11.25
N LEU A 60 -22.11 7.21 10.33
CA LEU A 60 -22.11 5.83 9.81
C LEU A 60 -21.40 4.87 10.77
N TYR A 61 -20.36 5.31 11.46
CA TYR A 61 -19.52 4.41 12.26
C TYR A 61 -19.52 4.75 13.76
N LEU A 62 -19.71 6.02 14.13
CA LEU A 62 -19.65 6.42 15.53
C LEU A 62 -20.86 5.87 16.28
N ASN A 63 -20.62 5.13 17.38
CA ASN A 63 -21.65 4.50 18.19
C ASN A 63 -22.60 3.57 17.40
N ASN A 64 -22.14 3.01 16.28
CA ASN A 64 -22.90 2.06 15.48
C ASN A 64 -22.42 0.63 15.77
N PRO A 65 -23.19 -0.19 16.50
CA PRO A 65 -22.79 -1.56 16.83
C PRO A 65 -22.72 -2.49 15.62
N LEU A 66 -23.27 -2.09 14.48
CA LEU A 66 -23.29 -2.86 13.23
C LEU A 66 -22.10 -2.51 12.33
N PHE A 67 -21.28 -1.56 12.73
CA PHE A 67 -20.11 -1.17 11.99
C PHE A 67 -18.89 -1.94 12.49
N ALA A 68 -18.16 -2.52 11.55
CA ALA A 68 -16.85 -3.13 11.80
C ALA A 68 -15.81 -2.50 10.88
N GLU A 69 -14.68 -2.11 11.45
CA GLU A 69 -13.53 -1.62 10.70
C GLU A 69 -12.54 -2.75 10.47
N ILE A 70 -12.09 -2.88 9.22
CA ILE A 70 -11.01 -3.80 8.84
C ILE A 70 -9.89 -2.96 8.26
N ASN A 71 -8.81 -2.80 9.02
CA ASN A 71 -7.60 -2.15 8.56
C ASN A 71 -6.79 -3.11 7.69
N ILE A 72 -6.39 -2.63 6.52
CA ILE A 72 -5.46 -3.32 5.64
C ILE A 72 -4.14 -2.57 5.71
N ASP A 73 -3.22 -3.07 6.51
CA ASP A 73 -1.89 -2.51 6.67
C ASP A 73 -1.01 -2.76 5.43
N LEU A 74 0.11 -2.06 5.38
CA LEU A 74 1.15 -2.36 4.39
C LEU A 74 1.66 -3.78 4.61
N PRO A 75 2.03 -4.49 3.51
CA PRO A 75 2.48 -5.86 3.62
C PRO A 75 3.73 -5.97 4.48
N ASN A 76 3.72 -6.91 5.40
CA ASN A 76 4.87 -7.23 6.22
C ASN A 76 5.97 -7.94 5.40
N LEU A 77 7.11 -8.24 6.02
CA LEU A 77 8.26 -8.87 5.36
C LEU A 77 7.88 -10.18 4.62
N HIS A 78 7.13 -11.07 5.29
CA HIS A 78 6.73 -12.35 4.70
C HIS A 78 5.72 -12.18 3.55
N GLU A 79 4.83 -11.23 3.65
CA GLU A 79 3.87 -10.93 2.59
C GLU A 79 4.56 -10.34 1.36
N ARG A 80 5.57 -9.46 1.56
CA ARG A 80 6.41 -8.95 0.47
C ARG A 80 7.22 -10.07 -0.18
N GLU A 81 7.85 -10.95 0.61
CA GLU A 81 8.56 -12.10 0.09
C GLU A 81 7.65 -13.01 -0.75
N ARG A 82 6.44 -13.29 -0.27
CA ARG A 82 5.44 -14.07 -1.03
C ARG A 82 5.03 -13.37 -2.32
N ALA A 83 4.81 -12.07 -2.29
CA ALA A 83 4.47 -11.29 -3.49
C ALA A 83 5.61 -11.29 -4.52
N ILE A 84 6.86 -11.10 -4.08
CA ILE A 84 8.04 -11.16 -4.94
C ILE A 84 8.21 -12.58 -5.52
N SER A 85 8.07 -13.62 -4.69
CA SER A 85 8.16 -15.02 -5.11
C SER A 85 7.11 -15.39 -6.16
N ALA A 86 5.87 -14.91 -5.98
CA ALA A 86 4.79 -15.11 -6.94
C ALA A 86 5.06 -14.42 -8.28
N LEU A 87 5.76 -13.29 -8.25
CA LEU A 87 6.08 -12.48 -9.42
C LEU A 87 7.50 -12.73 -9.96
N LYS A 88 8.27 -13.68 -9.40
CA LYS A 88 9.69 -13.87 -9.74
C LYS A 88 9.96 -14.00 -11.24
N MET A 89 9.10 -14.72 -11.96
CA MET A 89 9.20 -14.89 -13.41
C MET A 89 8.89 -13.62 -14.21
N ALA A 90 8.31 -12.63 -13.56
CA ALA A 90 8.01 -11.34 -14.17
C ALA A 90 9.16 -10.34 -14.01
N PHE A 91 10.09 -10.55 -13.08
CA PHE A 91 11.26 -9.70 -12.89
C PHE A 91 12.35 -10.02 -13.92
N GLN A 92 12.91 -8.97 -14.49
CA GLN A 92 14.14 -9.00 -15.31
C GLN A 92 15.21 -8.22 -14.56
N VAL A 93 15.94 -8.91 -13.69
CA VAL A 93 17.01 -8.36 -12.85
C VAL A 93 18.28 -9.22 -13.00
N GLN A 94 19.41 -8.67 -12.58
CA GLN A 94 20.71 -9.35 -12.68
C GLN A 94 20.82 -10.50 -11.67
N GLU A 95 20.18 -10.36 -10.52
CA GLU A 95 20.23 -11.32 -9.43
C GLU A 95 19.15 -12.38 -9.57
N ASP A 96 19.47 -13.62 -9.21
CA ASP A 96 18.53 -14.72 -9.15
C ASP A 96 17.69 -14.65 -7.86
N LEU A 97 16.38 -14.44 -8.03
CA LEU A 97 15.42 -14.39 -6.92
C LEU A 97 14.99 -15.79 -6.48
N LEU A 98 15.96 -16.56 -5.96
CA LEU A 98 15.67 -17.88 -5.39
C LEU A 98 15.13 -17.74 -3.96
N PRO A 99 14.22 -18.63 -3.54
CA PRO A 99 13.77 -18.68 -2.15
C PRO A 99 14.96 -18.81 -1.19
N GLN A 100 14.96 -18.05 -0.11
CA GLN A 100 16.02 -18.04 0.91
C GLN A 100 17.40 -17.56 0.43
N SER A 101 17.53 -17.02 -0.78
CA SER A 101 18.78 -16.41 -1.24
C SER A 101 19.01 -15.05 -0.57
N GLN A 102 20.29 -14.64 -0.51
CA GLN A 102 20.64 -13.28 -0.06
C GLN A 102 19.97 -12.21 -0.93
N ALA A 103 19.93 -12.43 -2.25
CA ALA A 103 19.26 -11.51 -3.19
C ALA A 103 17.76 -11.34 -2.86
N MET A 104 17.06 -12.42 -2.50
CA MET A 104 15.67 -12.35 -2.06
C MET A 104 15.53 -11.53 -0.77
N THR A 105 16.37 -11.78 0.22
CA THR A 105 16.37 -11.07 1.51
C THR A 105 16.64 -9.58 1.31
N ASP A 106 17.65 -9.24 0.50
CA ASP A 106 18.01 -7.87 0.18
C ASP A 106 16.85 -7.17 -0.56
N PHE A 107 16.21 -7.86 -1.51
CA PHE A 107 15.10 -7.29 -2.26
C PHE A 107 13.87 -7.02 -1.39
N VAL A 108 13.52 -7.96 -0.51
CA VAL A 108 12.43 -7.76 0.47
C VAL A 108 12.72 -6.57 1.39
N THR A 109 13.99 -6.39 1.79
CA THR A 109 14.42 -5.24 2.60
C THR A 109 14.34 -3.93 1.81
N LEU A 110 14.82 -3.92 0.57
CA LEU A 110 14.77 -2.74 -0.31
C LEU A 110 13.33 -2.30 -0.63
N THR A 111 12.38 -3.23 -0.62
CA THR A 111 10.96 -2.95 -0.85
C THR A 111 10.18 -2.61 0.41
N ASP A 112 10.86 -2.26 1.49
CA ASP A 112 10.17 -1.81 2.71
C ASP A 112 9.29 -0.58 2.46
N GLY A 113 8.07 -0.63 3.01
CA GLY A 113 7.05 0.39 2.78
C GLY A 113 6.31 0.29 1.43
N PHE A 114 6.59 -0.74 0.61
CA PHE A 114 5.89 -0.94 -0.65
C PHE A 114 4.61 -1.74 -0.46
N THR A 115 3.59 -1.39 -1.23
CA THR A 115 2.39 -2.21 -1.38
C THR A 115 2.64 -3.38 -2.34
N VAL A 116 1.78 -4.38 -2.34
CA VAL A 116 1.82 -5.47 -3.34
C VAL A 116 1.71 -4.91 -4.76
N ARG A 117 0.96 -3.83 -4.94
CA ARG A 117 0.83 -3.15 -6.23
C ARG A 117 2.15 -2.51 -6.67
N ASP A 118 2.90 -1.92 -5.75
CA ASP A 118 4.23 -1.35 -6.06
C ASP A 118 5.19 -2.45 -6.50
N ILE A 119 5.17 -3.61 -5.86
CA ILE A 119 5.98 -4.78 -6.25
C ILE A 119 5.61 -5.24 -7.66
N TYR A 120 4.32 -5.26 -8.00
CA TYR A 120 3.87 -5.55 -9.38
C TYR A 120 4.38 -4.50 -10.38
N HIS A 121 4.32 -3.22 -10.03
CA HIS A 121 4.84 -2.15 -10.89
C HIS A 121 6.36 -2.22 -11.05
N LEU A 122 7.10 -2.61 -10.01
CA LEU A 122 8.53 -2.91 -10.08
C LEU A 122 8.85 -4.02 -11.09
N ALA A 123 8.10 -5.13 -11.04
CA ALA A 123 8.26 -6.22 -12.00
C ALA A 123 8.00 -5.75 -13.44
N ARG A 124 6.96 -4.93 -13.63
CA ARG A 124 6.67 -4.32 -14.92
C ARG A 124 7.75 -3.37 -15.37
N LEU A 125 8.27 -2.52 -14.47
CA LEU A 125 9.34 -1.58 -14.75
C LEU A 125 10.63 -2.29 -15.18
N SER A 126 11.00 -3.41 -14.54
CA SER A 126 12.18 -4.19 -14.88
C SER A 126 12.16 -4.66 -16.34
N ARG A 127 10.99 -5.06 -16.84
CA ARG A 127 10.81 -5.49 -18.23
C ARG A 127 10.84 -4.37 -19.26
N GLN A 128 10.56 -3.15 -18.83
CA GLN A 128 10.57 -1.98 -19.74
C GLN A 128 11.96 -1.42 -19.94
N GLN A 129 12.95 -1.85 -19.14
CA GLN A 129 14.31 -1.40 -19.29
C GLN A 129 15.02 -2.11 -20.45
N LYS A 130 15.83 -1.38 -21.19
CA LYS A 130 16.66 -1.93 -22.29
C LYS A 130 17.75 -2.86 -21.74
N GLU A 131 18.24 -2.58 -20.55
CA GLU A 131 19.31 -3.32 -19.88
C GLU A 131 18.76 -3.93 -18.60
N THR A 132 19.24 -5.12 -18.26
CA THR A 132 18.91 -5.78 -16.99
C THR A 132 19.55 -5.00 -15.85
N LEU A 133 18.74 -4.50 -14.93
CA LEU A 133 19.17 -3.73 -13.77
C LEU A 133 19.44 -4.66 -12.58
N ASN A 134 20.34 -4.24 -11.69
CA ASN A 134 20.41 -4.82 -10.36
C ASN A 134 19.25 -4.33 -9.50
N LEU A 135 18.97 -5.04 -8.39
CA LEU A 135 17.83 -4.76 -7.52
C LEU A 135 17.84 -3.34 -6.94
N GLN A 136 19.02 -2.85 -6.53
CA GLN A 136 19.16 -1.50 -5.98
C GLN A 136 18.83 -0.42 -7.01
N ASN A 137 19.35 -0.55 -8.24
CA ASN A 137 19.05 0.39 -9.31
C ASN A 137 17.58 0.35 -9.74
N LEU A 138 16.97 -0.84 -9.74
CA LEU A 138 15.55 -0.99 -10.07
C LEU A 138 14.68 -0.28 -9.02
N VAL A 139 14.93 -0.49 -7.73
CA VAL A 139 14.17 0.17 -6.65
C VAL A 139 14.43 1.67 -6.65
N SER A 140 15.69 2.11 -6.88
CA SER A 140 16.03 3.53 -6.98
C SER A 140 15.34 4.21 -8.16
N LEU A 141 15.28 3.52 -9.30
CA LEU A 141 14.54 4.00 -10.47
C LEU A 141 13.05 4.16 -10.18
N TYR A 142 12.45 3.20 -9.46
CA TYR A 142 11.04 3.25 -9.08
C TYR A 142 10.75 4.40 -8.11
N ARG A 143 11.58 4.55 -7.06
CA ARG A 143 11.37 5.58 -6.01
C ARG A 143 11.68 6.99 -6.50
N PHE A 144 12.74 7.18 -7.29
CA PHE A 144 13.30 8.49 -7.60
C PHE A 144 13.29 8.84 -9.08
N GLY A 145 12.86 7.94 -9.95
CA GLY A 145 12.89 8.14 -11.40
C GLY A 145 14.30 8.17 -12.00
N LYS A 146 15.33 7.79 -11.24
CA LYS A 146 16.74 7.75 -11.66
C LYS A 146 17.42 6.48 -11.19
N ARG A 147 18.32 5.92 -12.03
CA ARG A 147 19.03 4.66 -11.72
C ARG A 147 20.01 4.77 -10.55
N GLN A 148 20.51 5.98 -10.27
CA GLN A 148 21.33 6.28 -9.08
C GLN A 148 21.07 7.72 -8.65
N SER A 149 20.95 7.94 -7.34
CA SER A 149 20.92 9.30 -6.82
C SER A 149 22.30 9.94 -7.02
N PRO A 150 22.39 11.16 -7.58
CA PRO A 150 23.66 11.89 -7.63
C PRO A 150 24.31 12.08 -6.25
N TRP A 151 23.51 12.02 -5.17
CA TRP A 151 23.96 12.12 -3.79
C TRP A 151 24.69 10.85 -3.30
N GLU A 152 24.34 9.66 -3.78
CA GLU A 152 25.05 8.42 -3.41
C GLU A 152 26.44 8.36 -4.08
N GLN A 153 26.56 8.84 -5.29
CA GLN A 153 27.88 8.97 -5.95
C GLN A 153 28.76 10.01 -5.27
N LEU A 154 28.19 11.08 -4.72
CA LEU A 154 28.93 12.10 -3.97
C LEU A 154 29.37 11.61 -2.58
N ASN A 155 28.61 10.73 -1.94
CA ASN A 155 28.90 10.27 -0.58
C ASN A 155 30.10 9.32 -0.50
N HIS A 156 30.36 8.47 -1.51
CA HIS A 156 31.42 7.47 -1.39
C HIS A 156 32.83 7.97 -1.75
N SER A 157 32.99 8.90 -2.67
CA SER A 157 34.33 9.36 -3.08
C SER A 157 34.77 10.64 -2.40
N LYS A 158 33.89 11.63 -2.23
CA LYS A 158 34.23 12.94 -1.65
C LYS A 158 34.19 12.98 -0.13
N LEU A 159 33.31 12.25 0.53
CA LEU A 159 33.27 12.22 2.01
C LEU A 159 34.40 11.36 2.62
N LYS A 160 34.91 10.36 1.93
CA LYS A 160 36.14 9.68 2.36
C LYS A 160 37.33 10.62 2.38
N GLY A 161 37.52 11.41 1.33
CA GLY A 161 38.57 12.39 1.27
C GLY A 161 38.46 13.50 2.33
N THR A 162 37.27 13.95 2.65
CA THR A 162 37.06 15.00 3.67
C THR A 162 37.22 14.45 5.10
N LYS A 163 36.87 13.20 5.35
CA LYS A 163 37.08 12.53 6.65
C LYS A 163 38.56 12.28 6.93
N GLU A 164 39.35 11.96 5.91
CA GLU A 164 40.80 11.80 6.06
C GLU A 164 41.52 13.15 6.24
N THR A 165 41.09 14.20 5.55
CA THR A 165 41.65 15.56 5.74
C THR A 165 41.28 16.16 7.10
N LEU A 166 40.14 15.83 7.65
CA LEU A 166 39.76 16.25 9.02
C LEU A 166 40.48 15.47 10.13
N LYS A 167 40.85 14.21 9.89
CA LYS A 167 41.68 13.43 10.83
C LYS A 167 43.15 13.83 10.87
N LEU A 168 43.63 14.47 9.84
CA LEU A 168 45.03 14.98 9.75
C LEU A 168 45.21 16.39 10.36
N ARG A 169 44.12 17.02 10.85
CA ARG A 169 44.15 18.36 11.47
C ARG A 169 43.86 18.37 12.96
N VAL A 170 43.80 17.21 13.60
CA VAL A 170 43.74 16.99 15.05
C VAL A 170 45.03 16.27 15.46
#